data_2667ab8988359e0c97edcf205b91181c
#
_entry.id   2667ab8988359e0c97edcf205b91181c
#
_cell.length_a   1.000
_cell.length_b   1.000
_cell.length_c   1.000
_cell.angle_alpha   90.00
_cell.angle_beta   90.00
_cell.angle_gamma   90.00
#
_symmetry.space_group_name_H-M   'P 1'
#
loop_
_entity.id
_entity.type
_entity.pdbx_description
1 polymer ?
#
loop_
_entity_poly.entity_id
_entity_poly.type
_entity_poly.pdbx_seq_one_letter_code
_entity_poly.pdbx_strand_id
1 'polypeptide(L)'
;EVGFIHVLTKDLWNGHPCCAFGTSTEFIQKNPNTFAALYRAVLTSAAMARDPKNRELIAKVIAPSQYLNQPEAVLTQVLTGRFADGLGKIQTVPDRADFDPMPWQSMAVWMLTQMQRWGYIKGDVDYRTIAEQVFLATDTAKLMKTMGLPTPDTTYKPLTALGKAF
;
A
#
# COMPACT_ATOMS: atom_id res chain seq x y z
N GLU A 1 -13.01 -22.28 -12.22
CA GLU A 1 -12.94 -21.37 -11.06
C GLU A 1 -13.40 -22.10 -9.80
N VAL A 2 -12.68 -21.92 -8.70
CA VAL A 2 -12.90 -22.67 -7.45
C VAL A 2 -13.51 -21.79 -6.36
N GLY A 3 -13.83 -20.52 -6.65
CA GLY A 3 -14.36 -19.59 -5.69
C GLY A 3 -14.97 -18.35 -6.32
N PHE A 4 -15.52 -17.49 -5.47
CA PHE A 4 -16.11 -16.21 -5.86
C PHE A 4 -15.63 -15.10 -4.90
N ILE A 5 -15.73 -13.87 -5.37
CA ILE A 5 -15.40 -12.69 -4.55
C ILE A 5 -16.62 -12.35 -3.69
N HIS A 6 -16.49 -12.55 -2.38
CA HIS A 6 -17.54 -12.24 -1.42
C HIS A 6 -17.63 -10.74 -1.14
N VAL A 7 -16.48 -10.11 -0.89
CA VAL A 7 -16.35 -8.68 -0.58
C VAL A 7 -14.94 -8.19 -0.92
N LEU A 8 -14.81 -6.97 -1.37
CA LEU A 8 -13.49 -6.34 -1.51
C LEU A 8 -13.08 -5.72 -0.16
N THR A 9 -11.81 -5.85 0.19
CA THR A 9 -11.28 -5.29 1.46
C THR A 9 -11.43 -3.77 1.52
N LYS A 10 -11.40 -3.08 0.38
CA LYS A 10 -11.69 -1.64 0.31
C LYS A 10 -13.10 -1.27 0.77
N ASP A 11 -14.07 -2.17 0.62
CA ASP A 11 -15.46 -1.93 1.04
C ASP A 11 -15.62 -2.06 2.57
N LEU A 12 -14.71 -2.77 3.20
CA LEU A 12 -14.62 -2.86 4.65
C LEU A 12 -13.81 -1.68 5.24
N TRP A 13 -12.69 -1.38 4.62
CA TRP A 13 -11.79 -0.32 5.04
C TRP A 13 -11.05 0.23 3.82
N ASN A 14 -11.54 1.33 3.26
CA ASN A 14 -10.90 1.97 2.12
C ASN A 14 -9.52 2.54 2.53
N GLY A 15 -8.51 2.24 1.71
CA GLY A 15 -7.13 2.63 1.99
C GLY A 15 -6.54 1.95 3.24
N HIS A 16 -6.98 0.70 3.54
CA HIS A 16 -6.39 -0.13 4.61
C HIS A 16 -4.91 -0.44 4.33
N PRO A 17 -4.09 -0.67 5.37
CA PRO A 17 -2.72 -1.13 5.20
C PRO A 17 -2.74 -2.57 4.65
N CYS A 18 -2.17 -2.76 3.47
CA CYS A 18 -2.10 -4.07 2.81
C CYS A 18 -0.66 -4.54 2.68
N CYS A 19 0.12 -3.83 1.87
CA CYS A 19 1.50 -4.17 1.59
C CYS A 19 2.40 -2.96 1.86
N ALA A 20 3.65 -3.21 2.24
CA ALA A 20 4.62 -2.17 2.46
C ALA A 20 5.99 -2.59 1.90
N PHE A 21 6.75 -1.61 1.42
CA PHE A 21 8.17 -1.78 1.21
C PHE A 21 8.89 -1.64 2.55
N GLY A 22 9.55 -2.70 2.99
CA GLY A 22 10.28 -2.74 4.24
C GLY A 22 11.75 -3.02 4.03
N THR A 23 12.60 -2.45 4.88
CA THR A 23 14.05 -2.70 4.90
C THR A 23 14.59 -2.59 6.31
N SER A 24 15.80 -3.08 6.54
CA SER A 24 16.47 -2.94 7.83
C SER A 24 17.25 -1.63 7.94
N THR A 25 17.38 -1.13 9.17
CA THR A 25 18.24 0.02 9.48
C THR A 25 19.69 -0.25 9.04
N GLU A 26 20.18 -1.48 9.23
CA GLU A 26 21.51 -1.88 8.81
C GLU A 26 21.71 -1.74 7.28
N PHE A 27 20.72 -2.15 6.48
CA PHE A 27 20.80 -1.98 5.02
C PHE A 27 20.87 -0.51 4.64
N ILE A 28 20.04 0.34 5.26
CA ILE A 28 20.03 1.78 5.00
C ILE A 28 21.41 2.40 5.31
N GLN A 29 21.97 2.06 6.46
CA GLN A 29 23.25 2.61 6.92
C GLN A 29 24.43 2.15 6.04
N LYS A 30 24.43 0.88 5.63
CA LYS A 30 25.51 0.33 4.80
C LYS A 30 25.39 0.71 3.32
N ASN A 31 24.17 0.99 2.85
CA ASN A 31 23.91 1.21 1.42
C ASN A 31 23.01 2.45 1.17
N PRO A 32 23.38 3.63 1.67
CA PRO A 32 22.50 4.81 1.65
C PRO A 32 22.11 5.24 0.24
N ASN A 33 23.03 5.17 -0.73
CA ASN A 33 22.76 5.55 -2.11
C ASN A 33 21.82 4.55 -2.81
N THR A 34 22.00 3.25 -2.55
CA THR A 34 21.13 2.19 -3.07
C THR A 34 19.73 2.33 -2.47
N PHE A 35 19.63 2.56 -1.16
CA PHE A 35 18.35 2.80 -0.51
C PHE A 35 17.65 4.02 -1.08
N ALA A 36 18.35 5.14 -1.26
CA ALA A 36 17.76 6.35 -1.83
C ALA A 36 17.26 6.16 -3.27
N ALA A 37 17.99 5.40 -4.08
CA ALA A 37 17.58 5.07 -5.44
C ALA A 37 16.33 4.17 -5.45
N LEU A 38 16.33 3.12 -4.63
CA LEU A 38 15.22 2.20 -4.48
C LEU A 38 13.96 2.91 -3.95
N TYR A 39 14.15 3.78 -2.97
CA TYR A 39 13.05 4.57 -2.41
C TYR A 39 12.37 5.47 -3.46
N ARG A 40 13.16 6.20 -4.26
CA ARG A 40 12.62 6.96 -5.39
C ARG A 40 11.89 6.08 -6.41
N ALA A 41 12.44 4.91 -6.72
CA ALA A 41 11.80 3.96 -7.63
C ALA A 41 10.43 3.49 -7.12
N VAL A 42 10.33 3.17 -5.83
CA VAL A 42 9.05 2.78 -5.19
C VAL A 42 8.02 3.91 -5.27
N LEU A 43 8.41 5.14 -4.93
CA LEU A 43 7.51 6.30 -4.99
C LEU A 43 7.05 6.60 -6.43
N THR A 44 7.97 6.54 -7.40
CA THR A 44 7.65 6.74 -8.81
C THR A 44 6.68 5.67 -9.31
N SER A 45 6.95 4.41 -9.00
CA SER A 45 6.11 3.27 -9.43
C SER A 45 4.72 3.33 -8.80
N ALA A 46 4.63 3.70 -7.52
CA ALA A 46 3.34 3.89 -6.85
C ALA A 46 2.53 5.02 -7.49
N ALA A 47 3.17 6.16 -7.78
CA ALA A 47 2.52 7.28 -8.46
C ALA A 47 2.04 6.89 -9.86
N MET A 48 2.85 6.14 -10.62
CA MET A 48 2.43 5.61 -11.94
C MET A 48 1.23 4.68 -11.82
N ALA A 49 1.21 3.79 -10.83
CA ALA A 49 0.14 2.80 -10.64
C ALA A 49 -1.17 3.44 -10.14
N ARG A 50 -1.13 4.58 -9.49
CA ARG A 50 -2.32 5.35 -9.10
C ARG A 50 -3.05 5.94 -10.29
N ASP A 51 -2.36 6.29 -11.37
CA ASP A 51 -3.02 6.72 -12.60
C ASP A 51 -3.63 5.51 -13.33
N PRO A 52 -4.97 5.47 -13.48
CA PRO A 52 -5.65 4.36 -14.16
C PRO A 52 -5.17 4.12 -15.60
N LYS A 53 -4.68 5.16 -16.28
CA LYS A 53 -4.19 5.07 -17.68
C LYS A 53 -2.96 4.16 -17.82
N ASN A 54 -2.19 3.99 -16.75
CA ASN A 54 -0.98 3.17 -16.78
C ASN A 54 -1.24 1.71 -16.41
N ARG A 55 -2.42 1.36 -15.90
CA ARG A 55 -2.67 0.07 -15.25
C ARG A 55 -2.60 -1.12 -16.20
N GLU A 56 -3.07 -0.98 -17.43
CA GLU A 56 -2.93 -2.04 -18.44
C GLU A 56 -1.46 -2.26 -18.83
N LEU A 57 -0.71 -1.17 -19.05
CA LEU A 57 0.73 -1.25 -19.31
C LEU A 57 1.47 -1.91 -18.15
N ILE A 58 1.15 -1.53 -16.91
CA ILE A 58 1.76 -2.12 -15.72
C ILE A 58 1.45 -3.62 -15.64
N ALA A 59 0.18 -4.04 -15.85
CA ALA A 59 -0.20 -5.44 -15.87
C ALA A 59 0.66 -6.26 -16.86
N LYS A 60 0.81 -5.74 -18.08
CA LYS A 60 1.64 -6.37 -19.11
C LYS A 60 3.11 -6.49 -18.72
N VAL A 61 3.69 -5.41 -18.16
CA VAL A 61 5.11 -5.35 -17.80
C VAL A 61 5.46 -6.29 -16.64
N ILE A 62 4.57 -6.43 -15.64
CA ILE A 62 4.83 -7.24 -14.45
C ILE A 62 4.39 -8.71 -14.59
N ALA A 63 3.67 -9.07 -15.66
CA ALA A 63 3.17 -10.42 -15.89
C ALA A 63 4.25 -11.50 -16.09
N PRO A 64 5.37 -11.24 -16.80
CA PRO A 64 6.39 -12.25 -17.10
C PRO A 64 6.98 -12.93 -15.87
N SER A 65 7.59 -14.11 -16.10
CA SER A 65 8.14 -14.96 -15.03
C SER A 65 9.27 -14.32 -14.22
N GLN A 66 9.99 -13.36 -14.80
CA GLN A 66 11.01 -12.58 -14.10
C GLN A 66 10.46 -11.59 -13.06
N TYR A 67 9.13 -11.38 -13.06
CA TYR A 67 8.45 -10.51 -12.10
C TYR A 67 7.40 -11.30 -11.31
N LEU A 68 6.11 -11.17 -11.64
CA LEU A 68 5.04 -11.82 -10.87
C LEU A 68 4.72 -13.24 -11.33
N ASN A 69 5.13 -13.63 -12.54
CA ASN A 69 4.80 -14.92 -13.14
C ASN A 69 3.29 -15.24 -13.06
N GLN A 70 2.48 -14.28 -13.48
CA GLN A 70 1.02 -14.40 -13.49
C GLN A 70 0.47 -14.09 -14.88
N PRO A 71 -0.67 -14.70 -15.28
CA PRO A 71 -1.31 -14.36 -16.53
C PRO A 71 -1.65 -12.86 -16.60
N GLU A 72 -1.28 -12.20 -17.69
CA GLU A 72 -1.55 -10.77 -17.91
C GLU A 72 -3.03 -10.43 -17.73
N ALA A 73 -3.93 -11.29 -18.23
CA ALA A 73 -5.38 -11.10 -18.08
C ALA A 73 -5.84 -11.02 -16.62
N VAL A 74 -5.22 -11.78 -15.72
CA VAL A 74 -5.53 -11.74 -14.29
C VAL A 74 -5.07 -10.41 -13.69
N LEU A 75 -3.85 -9.99 -13.99
CA LEU A 75 -3.29 -8.72 -13.50
C LEU A 75 -4.08 -7.52 -14.04
N THR A 76 -4.49 -7.56 -15.31
CA THR A 76 -5.34 -6.52 -15.90
C THR A 76 -6.68 -6.41 -15.16
N GLN A 77 -7.34 -7.54 -14.87
CA GLN A 77 -8.60 -7.53 -14.12
C GLN A 77 -8.42 -6.93 -12.71
N VAL A 78 -7.33 -7.26 -12.03
CA VAL A 78 -7.05 -6.71 -10.69
C VAL A 78 -6.78 -5.21 -10.74
N LEU A 79 -5.91 -4.78 -11.64
CA LEU A 79 -5.43 -3.40 -11.68
C LEU A 79 -6.46 -2.44 -12.27
N THR A 80 -7.19 -2.83 -13.31
CA THR A 80 -8.23 -1.98 -13.92
C THR A 80 -9.55 -2.00 -13.16
N GLY A 81 -9.74 -2.98 -12.27
CA GLY A 81 -10.98 -3.15 -11.52
C GLY A 81 -12.15 -3.71 -12.34
N ARG A 82 -11.91 -4.25 -13.55
CA ARG A 82 -12.93 -4.94 -14.35
C ARG A 82 -12.68 -6.44 -14.31
N PHE A 83 -13.46 -7.18 -13.54
CA PHE A 83 -13.23 -8.59 -13.23
C PHE A 83 -14.50 -9.41 -13.15
N ALA A 84 -14.37 -10.72 -13.37
CA ALA A 84 -15.44 -11.69 -13.09
C ALA A 84 -15.50 -11.96 -11.58
N ASP A 85 -16.69 -11.90 -11.00
CA ASP A 85 -16.90 -12.11 -9.55
C ASP A 85 -16.92 -13.60 -9.13
N GLY A 86 -16.93 -14.51 -10.10
CA GLY A 86 -17.07 -15.97 -9.87
C GLY A 86 -18.52 -16.43 -9.74
N LEU A 87 -19.50 -15.52 -9.80
CA LEU A 87 -20.94 -15.82 -9.76
C LEU A 87 -21.62 -15.51 -11.11
N GLY A 88 -20.83 -15.39 -12.17
CA GLY A 88 -21.33 -15.16 -13.53
C GLY A 88 -21.53 -13.69 -13.90
N LYS A 89 -21.08 -12.74 -13.05
CA LYS A 89 -21.18 -11.30 -13.34
C LYS A 89 -19.82 -10.69 -13.56
N ILE A 90 -19.77 -9.69 -14.44
CA ILE A 90 -18.61 -8.80 -14.58
C ILE A 90 -18.86 -7.58 -13.70
N GLN A 91 -17.95 -7.37 -12.77
CA GLN A 91 -17.92 -6.19 -11.91
C GLN A 91 -17.02 -5.12 -12.53
N THR A 92 -17.33 -3.84 -12.27
CA THR A 92 -16.49 -2.70 -12.64
C THR A 92 -16.31 -1.80 -11.42
N VAL A 93 -15.14 -1.86 -10.83
CA VAL A 93 -14.76 -1.16 -9.62
C VAL A 93 -13.38 -0.52 -9.87
N PRO A 94 -13.32 0.66 -10.53
CA PRO A 94 -12.06 1.28 -10.97
C PRO A 94 -11.07 1.57 -9.84
N ASP A 95 -11.56 1.77 -8.63
CA ASP A 95 -10.80 2.00 -7.40
C ASP A 95 -10.57 0.70 -6.58
N ARG A 96 -10.66 -0.48 -7.23
CA ARG A 96 -10.41 -1.78 -6.58
C ARG A 96 -9.04 -1.87 -5.93
N ALA A 97 -8.01 -1.32 -6.59
CA ALA A 97 -6.65 -1.27 -6.10
C ALA A 97 -6.20 0.19 -5.98
N ASP A 98 -5.55 0.53 -4.87
CA ASP A 98 -4.86 1.79 -4.67
C ASP A 98 -3.38 1.54 -4.36
N PHE A 99 -2.54 2.50 -4.72
CA PHE A 99 -1.09 2.47 -4.55
C PHE A 99 -0.64 3.76 -3.84
N ASP A 100 -1.26 4.04 -2.68
CA ASP A 100 -0.87 5.18 -1.86
C ASP A 100 0.58 4.97 -1.34
N PRO A 101 1.56 5.79 -1.77
CA PRO A 101 2.94 5.60 -1.37
C PRO A 101 3.21 6.08 0.06
N MET A 102 2.25 6.76 0.69
CA MET A 102 2.43 7.36 2.01
C MET A 102 2.35 6.31 3.12
N PRO A 103 3.43 6.05 3.87
CA PRO A 103 3.39 5.15 5.03
C PRO A 103 2.79 5.90 6.22
N TRP A 104 1.48 5.95 6.31
CA TRP A 104 0.74 6.70 7.33
C TRP A 104 1.05 6.20 8.75
N GLN A 105 1.57 7.08 9.60
CA GLN A 105 1.91 6.75 10.99
C GLN A 105 0.69 6.33 11.81
N SER A 106 -0.50 6.84 11.51
CA SER A 106 -1.75 6.36 12.11
C SER A 106 -2.00 4.86 11.87
N MET A 107 -1.59 4.32 10.70
CA MET A 107 -1.69 2.88 10.43
C MET A 107 -0.70 2.07 11.28
N ALA A 108 0.52 2.58 11.50
CA ALA A 108 1.48 1.95 12.40
C ALA A 108 0.96 1.90 13.84
N VAL A 109 0.40 3.01 14.32
CA VAL A 109 -0.25 3.06 15.63
C VAL A 109 -1.36 2.01 15.73
N TRP A 110 -2.23 1.93 14.73
CA TRP A 110 -3.29 0.92 14.71
C TRP A 110 -2.73 -0.50 14.73
N MET A 111 -1.71 -0.81 13.92
CA MET A 111 -1.07 -2.14 13.93
C MET A 111 -0.50 -2.49 15.30
N LEU A 112 0.21 -1.55 15.95
CA LEU A 112 0.77 -1.76 17.29
C LEU A 112 -0.32 -2.03 18.32
N THR A 113 -1.45 -1.30 18.26
CA THR A 113 -2.59 -1.57 19.16
C THR A 113 -3.17 -2.97 18.95
N GLN A 114 -3.25 -3.46 17.70
CA GLN A 114 -3.71 -4.82 17.42
C GLN A 114 -2.69 -5.87 17.89
N MET A 115 -1.40 -5.62 17.69
CA MET A 115 -0.34 -6.50 18.19
C MET A 115 -0.39 -6.62 19.71
N GLN A 116 -0.64 -5.54 20.42
CA GLN A 116 -0.83 -5.56 21.88
C GLN A 116 -2.12 -6.31 22.25
N ARG A 117 -3.23 -6.03 21.57
CA ARG A 117 -4.51 -6.71 21.79
C ARG A 117 -4.41 -8.22 21.64
N TRP A 118 -3.59 -8.70 20.70
CA TRP A 118 -3.39 -10.13 20.45
C TRP A 118 -2.23 -10.75 21.25
N GLY A 119 -1.59 -9.96 22.12
CA GLY A 119 -0.54 -10.42 23.02
C GLY A 119 0.84 -10.61 22.38
N TYR A 120 1.05 -10.13 21.15
CA TYR A 120 2.38 -10.11 20.52
C TYR A 120 3.31 -9.09 21.19
N ILE A 121 2.76 -8.00 21.69
CA ILE A 121 3.48 -6.97 22.45
C ILE A 121 2.88 -6.93 23.84
N LYS A 122 3.73 -6.82 24.87
CA LYS A 122 3.35 -6.76 26.28
C LYS A 122 3.93 -5.52 26.93
N GLY A 123 3.23 -5.02 27.98
CA GLY A 123 3.64 -3.84 28.74
C GLY A 123 3.22 -2.52 28.09
N ASP A 124 3.74 -1.43 28.64
CA ASP A 124 3.46 -0.09 28.12
C ASP A 124 4.22 0.14 26.83
N VAL A 125 3.52 0.68 25.83
CA VAL A 125 4.05 0.89 24.48
C VAL A 125 3.82 2.33 24.07
N ASP A 126 4.90 3.04 23.79
CA ASP A 126 4.83 4.35 23.15
C ASP A 126 4.61 4.17 21.64
N TYR A 127 3.35 3.97 21.27
CA TYR A 127 2.93 3.74 19.89
C TYR A 127 3.40 4.83 18.93
N ARG A 128 3.36 6.09 19.40
CA ARG A 128 3.70 7.24 18.55
C ARG A 128 5.17 7.24 18.20
N THR A 129 6.04 7.14 19.20
CA THR A 129 7.48 7.10 19.00
C THR A 129 7.89 5.93 18.11
N ILE A 130 7.32 4.74 18.32
CA ILE A 130 7.61 3.57 17.46
C ILE A 130 7.12 3.81 16.03
N ALA A 131 5.91 4.34 15.86
CA ALA A 131 5.37 4.63 14.52
C ALA A 131 6.23 5.63 13.75
N GLU A 132 6.72 6.68 14.42
CA GLU A 132 7.58 7.70 13.83
C GLU A 132 8.98 7.16 13.47
N GLN A 133 9.50 6.21 14.24
CA GLN A 133 10.79 5.57 13.96
C GLN A 133 10.73 4.54 12.82
N VAL A 134 9.64 3.81 12.71
CA VAL A 134 9.51 2.70 11.76
C VAL A 134 8.90 3.14 10.43
N PHE A 135 7.88 4.01 10.47
CA PHE A 135 7.23 4.54 9.27
C PHE A 135 7.86 5.86 8.87
N LEU A 136 8.67 5.86 7.80
CA LEU A 136 9.41 7.01 7.30
C LEU A 136 8.49 8.05 6.62
N ALA A 137 7.37 8.37 7.25
CA ALA A 137 6.33 9.22 6.69
C ALA A 137 6.81 10.65 6.42
N THR A 138 7.57 11.21 7.35
CA THR A 138 8.14 12.56 7.20
C THR A 138 9.12 12.66 6.04
N ASP A 139 9.98 11.64 5.88
CA ASP A 139 10.97 11.62 4.80
C ASP A 139 10.30 11.29 3.45
N THR A 140 9.27 10.44 3.47
CA THR A 140 8.41 10.20 2.30
C THR A 140 7.77 11.50 1.82
N ALA A 141 7.14 12.26 2.72
CA ALA A 141 6.49 13.52 2.38
C ALA A 141 7.47 14.53 1.78
N LYS A 142 8.66 14.68 2.37
CA LYS A 142 9.73 15.53 1.82
C LYS A 142 10.16 15.10 0.42
N LEU A 143 10.39 13.82 0.22
CA LEU A 143 10.82 13.28 -1.07
C LEU A 143 9.72 13.40 -2.12
N MET A 144 8.45 13.09 -1.79
CA MET A 144 7.31 13.29 -2.66
C MET A 144 7.19 14.75 -3.12
N LYS A 145 7.35 15.70 -2.19
CA LYS A 145 7.35 17.14 -2.52
C LYS A 145 8.47 17.52 -3.48
N THR A 146 9.69 16.99 -3.27
CA THR A 146 10.83 17.22 -4.17
C THR A 146 10.59 16.62 -5.56
N MET A 147 9.84 15.52 -5.64
CA MET A 147 9.47 14.86 -6.90
C MET A 147 8.23 15.48 -7.58
N GLY A 148 7.64 16.55 -7.00
CA GLY A 148 6.41 17.16 -7.52
C GLY A 148 5.17 16.28 -7.39
N LEU A 149 5.18 15.28 -6.50
CA LEU A 149 4.04 14.40 -6.24
C LEU A 149 3.07 15.04 -5.23
N PRO A 150 1.77 14.75 -5.33
CA PRO A 150 0.80 15.17 -4.32
C PRO A 150 1.23 14.71 -2.93
N THR A 151 1.41 15.66 -2.02
CA THR A 151 1.95 15.41 -0.69
C THR A 151 0.95 15.87 0.36
N PRO A 152 0.60 15.04 1.35
CA PRO A 152 -0.30 15.44 2.42
C PRO A 152 0.40 16.39 3.41
N ASP A 153 -0.38 17.23 4.08
CA ASP A 153 0.10 18.14 5.12
C ASP A 153 0.34 17.47 6.48
N THR A 154 -0.11 16.24 6.62
CA THR A 154 0.03 15.45 7.86
C THR A 154 0.54 14.06 7.57
N THR A 155 1.20 13.44 8.54
CA THR A 155 1.62 12.02 8.51
C THR A 155 0.61 11.10 9.19
N TYR A 156 -0.43 11.67 9.79
CA TYR A 156 -1.54 10.96 10.42
C TYR A 156 -2.84 11.25 9.66
N LYS A 157 -3.48 10.23 9.11
CA LYS A 157 -4.81 10.35 8.51
C LYS A 157 -5.86 9.72 9.44
N PRO A 158 -7.10 10.22 9.45
CA PRO A 158 -8.21 9.53 10.08
C PRO A 158 -8.38 8.13 9.49
N LEU A 159 -8.65 7.15 10.35
CA LEU A 159 -8.93 5.78 9.93
C LEU A 159 -10.43 5.51 10.10
N THR A 160 -11.02 4.93 9.05
CA THR A 160 -12.46 4.64 9.02
C THR A 160 -12.69 3.26 8.44
N ALA A 161 -13.31 2.37 9.20
CA ALA A 161 -13.73 1.05 8.74
C ALA A 161 -15.24 0.89 8.89
N LEU A 162 -15.89 0.33 7.87
CA LEU A 162 -17.35 0.15 7.84
C LEU A 162 -18.13 1.44 8.17
N GLY A 163 -17.62 2.58 7.71
CA GLY A 163 -18.22 3.90 7.94
C GLY A 163 -18.03 4.47 9.35
N LYS A 164 -17.26 3.81 10.23
CA LYS A 164 -16.98 4.29 11.59
C LYS A 164 -15.51 4.68 11.72
N ALA A 165 -15.26 5.87 12.27
CA ALA A 165 -13.91 6.29 12.64
C ALA A 165 -13.41 5.49 13.86
N PHE A 166 -12.11 5.26 13.94
CA PHE A 166 -11.44 4.59 15.05
C PHE A 166 -9.99 5.08 15.20
#